data_e21a5e1da498f024768622fb25e7c34b
#
_entry.id   e21a5e1da498f024768622fb25e7c34b
#
_cell.length_a   1.000
_cell.length_b   1.000
_cell.length_c   1.000
_cell.angle_alpha   90.00
_cell.angle_beta   90.00
_cell.angle_gamma   90.00
#
_symmetry.space_group_name_H-M   'P 1'
#
loop_
_entity.id
_entity.type
_entity.pdbx_description
1 polymer ?
#
loop_
_entity_poly.entity_id
_entity_poly.type
_entity_poly.pdbx_seq_one_letter_code
_entity_poly.pdbx_strand_id
1 'polypeptide(L)'
;MDLEARLTLFRDMINCCHDLYLWSYDSSFHLITSNCPEQAVVNDLFVMNHRREEFDRQIAAHNTPIIFTNEMGLMWVVAPQFEIDEPVRFYVLGPFFVDDISPKSLETELNKHDLSLLLRHEFLLFLRKLPIISLNRIFEYAIMLHFCVTNEKITVSDLRYYENAQQSAGPYIQHEMMDAHGTYEGEQEMLRMVRNGDLNYQAHMNRMSVTGHLGKLSNGDPLRQMKNTVLVCITLFSRAAIEGGLTPEVSYT
;
A
#
# COMPACT_ATOMS: atom_id res chain seq x y z
N MET A 1 19.25 -20.66 7.39
CA MET A 1 18.41 -19.91 8.36
C MET A 1 17.02 -20.46 8.25
N ASP A 2 16.41 -20.88 9.32
CA ASP A 2 15.04 -21.39 9.32
C ASP A 2 14.02 -20.26 9.06
N LEU A 3 12.76 -20.62 8.87
CA LEU A 3 11.70 -19.68 8.53
C LEU A 3 11.49 -18.63 9.63
N GLU A 4 11.45 -19.06 10.90
CA GLU A 4 11.23 -18.16 12.03
C GLU A 4 12.36 -17.12 12.18
N ALA A 5 13.61 -17.54 11.96
CA ALA A 5 14.75 -16.62 12.00
C ALA A 5 14.72 -15.63 10.81
N ARG A 6 14.26 -16.06 9.61
CA ARG A 6 14.09 -15.15 8.46
C ARG A 6 13.00 -14.12 8.72
N LEU A 7 11.86 -14.53 9.27
CA LEU A 7 10.74 -13.64 9.61
C LEU A 7 11.10 -12.66 10.73
N THR A 8 11.84 -13.11 11.72
CA THR A 8 12.34 -12.24 12.79
C THR A 8 13.28 -11.18 12.23
N LEU A 9 14.24 -11.58 11.40
CA LEU A 9 15.15 -10.65 10.73
C LEU A 9 14.39 -9.65 9.86
N PHE A 10 13.43 -10.12 9.04
CA PHE A 10 12.59 -9.28 8.21
C PHE A 10 11.84 -8.23 9.03
N ARG A 11 11.17 -8.65 10.11
CA ARG A 11 10.47 -7.75 11.03
C ARG A 11 11.40 -6.70 11.60
N ASP A 12 12.55 -7.11 12.10
CA ASP A 12 13.51 -6.21 12.75
C ASP A 12 14.09 -5.21 11.74
N MET A 13 14.35 -5.64 10.50
CA MET A 13 14.80 -4.75 9.42
C MET A 13 13.72 -3.73 9.02
N ILE A 14 12.46 -4.15 8.88
CA ILE A 14 11.36 -3.23 8.54
C ILE A 14 11.13 -2.22 9.66
N ASN A 15 11.19 -2.65 10.91
CA ASN A 15 10.99 -1.78 12.06
C ASN A 15 12.13 -0.74 12.25
N CYS A 16 13.27 -0.92 11.58
CA CYS A 16 14.26 0.16 11.46
C CYS A 16 13.80 1.31 10.55
N CYS A 17 12.82 1.07 9.69
CA CYS A 17 12.33 2.05 8.71
C CYS A 17 10.94 2.57 9.06
N HIS A 18 10.04 1.67 9.44
CA HIS A 18 8.63 1.94 9.71
C HIS A 18 8.13 1.05 10.84
N ASP A 19 7.29 1.58 11.73
CA ASP A 19 6.60 0.82 12.77
C ASP A 19 5.48 -0.02 12.13
N LEU A 20 5.85 -1.21 11.65
CA LEU A 20 4.95 -2.16 11.02
C LEU A 20 4.80 -3.43 11.84
N TYR A 21 3.61 -4.02 11.74
CA TYR A 21 3.28 -5.24 12.44
C TYR A 21 3.28 -6.43 11.49
N LEU A 22 3.89 -7.52 11.94
CA LEU A 22 3.87 -8.81 11.27
C LEU A 22 2.95 -9.77 12.05
N TRP A 23 2.03 -10.39 11.33
CA TRP A 23 1.04 -11.31 11.84
C TRP A 23 1.25 -12.68 11.22
N SER A 24 0.96 -13.72 11.97
CA SER A 24 0.91 -15.11 11.49
C SER A 24 -0.45 -15.71 11.78
N TYR A 25 -1.08 -16.28 10.76
CA TYR A 25 -2.39 -16.93 10.83
C TYR A 25 -2.27 -18.37 10.37
N ASP A 26 -3.14 -19.24 10.88
CA ASP A 26 -3.33 -20.59 10.34
C ASP A 26 -4.10 -20.56 9.02
N SER A 27 -4.30 -21.73 8.39
CA SER A 27 -5.06 -21.87 7.13
C SER A 27 -6.54 -21.47 7.24
N SER A 28 -7.07 -21.35 8.46
CA SER A 28 -8.44 -20.89 8.73
C SER A 28 -8.50 -19.41 9.18
N PHE A 29 -7.40 -18.68 9.04
CA PHE A 29 -7.25 -17.28 9.49
C PHE A 29 -7.46 -17.06 11.00
N HIS A 30 -7.14 -18.09 11.84
CA HIS A 30 -7.01 -17.85 13.26
C HIS A 30 -5.62 -17.28 13.54
N LEU A 31 -5.56 -16.24 14.36
CA LEU A 31 -4.31 -15.59 14.73
C LEU A 31 -3.44 -16.56 15.56
N ILE A 32 -2.20 -16.77 15.11
CA ILE A 32 -1.20 -17.57 15.83
C ILE A 32 -0.31 -16.66 16.65
N THR A 33 0.26 -15.62 16.03
CA THR A 33 1.14 -14.67 16.71
C THR A 33 1.18 -13.32 15.98
N SER A 34 1.50 -12.26 16.73
CA SER A 34 1.74 -10.92 16.20
C SER A 34 2.70 -10.15 17.11
N ASN A 35 3.40 -9.16 16.57
CA ASN A 35 4.16 -8.18 17.36
C ASN A 35 3.36 -6.88 17.61
N CYS A 36 2.08 -6.84 17.26
CA CYS A 36 1.22 -5.68 17.52
C CYS A 36 0.80 -5.64 19.00
N PRO A 37 1.01 -4.52 19.72
CA PRO A 37 0.57 -4.39 21.11
C PRO A 37 -0.95 -4.45 21.25
N GLU A 38 -1.69 -3.86 20.31
CA GLU A 38 -3.15 -3.82 20.28
C GLU A 38 -3.74 -4.97 19.43
N GLN A 39 -3.13 -6.15 19.46
CA GLN A 39 -3.45 -7.25 18.54
C GLN A 39 -4.93 -7.64 18.51
N ALA A 40 -5.66 -7.61 19.62
CA ALA A 40 -7.07 -7.98 19.65
C ALA A 40 -7.92 -7.03 18.80
N VAL A 41 -7.73 -5.72 19.00
CA VAL A 41 -8.45 -4.66 18.29
C VAL A 41 -8.14 -4.70 16.80
N VAL A 42 -6.86 -4.82 16.44
CA VAL A 42 -6.40 -4.75 15.04
C VAL A 42 -6.71 -6.03 14.27
N ASN A 43 -6.68 -7.18 14.92
CA ASN A 43 -7.12 -8.44 14.33
C ASN A 43 -8.59 -8.36 13.89
N ASP A 44 -9.45 -7.74 14.69
CA ASP A 44 -10.85 -7.54 14.33
C ASP A 44 -10.98 -6.65 13.07
N LEU A 45 -10.18 -5.59 12.95
CA LEU A 45 -10.14 -4.77 11.72
C LEU A 45 -9.73 -5.58 10.48
N PHE A 46 -8.79 -6.49 10.61
CA PHE A 46 -8.38 -7.36 9.52
C PHE A 46 -9.47 -8.37 9.17
N VAL A 47 -10.12 -9.00 10.15
CA VAL A 47 -11.13 -10.05 9.97
C VAL A 47 -12.50 -9.49 9.56
N MET A 48 -12.93 -8.33 10.12
CA MET A 48 -14.26 -7.74 9.86
C MET A 48 -14.48 -7.34 8.40
N ASN A 49 -13.43 -6.92 7.71
CA ASN A 49 -13.54 -6.35 6.37
C ASN A 49 -13.40 -7.39 5.24
N HIS A 50 -13.40 -8.68 5.59
CA HIS A 50 -13.25 -9.75 4.60
C HIS A 50 -14.64 -10.28 4.19
N ARG A 51 -14.96 -10.20 2.91
CA ARG A 51 -15.81 -11.19 2.27
C ARG A 51 -14.96 -12.46 2.15
N ARG A 52 -14.92 -13.20 3.22
CA ARG A 52 -14.00 -14.28 3.51
C ARG A 52 -13.86 -15.28 2.35
N GLU A 53 -14.96 -15.70 1.75
CA GLU A 53 -14.97 -16.71 0.70
C GLU A 53 -14.23 -16.29 -0.60
N GLU A 54 -14.32 -15.03 -1.00
CA GLU A 54 -13.65 -14.55 -2.21
C GLU A 54 -12.16 -14.36 -1.96
N PHE A 55 -11.80 -13.78 -0.82
CA PHE A 55 -10.42 -13.58 -0.40
C PHE A 55 -9.71 -14.91 -0.17
N ASP A 56 -10.33 -15.85 0.56
CA ASP A 56 -9.81 -17.19 0.80
C ASP A 56 -9.55 -17.93 -0.52
N ARG A 57 -10.47 -17.80 -1.48
CA ARG A 57 -10.35 -18.39 -2.80
C ARG A 57 -9.19 -17.82 -3.59
N GLN A 58 -8.99 -16.50 -3.55
CA GLN A 58 -7.90 -15.84 -4.26
C GLN A 58 -6.53 -16.14 -3.63
N ILE A 59 -6.43 -16.23 -2.32
CA ILE A 59 -5.18 -16.60 -1.65
C ILE A 59 -4.84 -18.06 -1.90
N ALA A 60 -5.82 -18.95 -1.80
CA ALA A 60 -5.61 -20.38 -2.01
C ALA A 60 -5.22 -20.75 -3.45
N ALA A 61 -5.48 -19.88 -4.42
CA ALA A 61 -5.21 -20.16 -5.83
C ALA A 61 -3.73 -20.02 -6.22
N HIS A 62 -2.90 -19.31 -5.45
CA HIS A 62 -1.54 -18.97 -5.86
C HIS A 62 -0.60 -18.77 -4.68
N ASN A 63 0.67 -19.17 -4.85
CA ASN A 63 1.73 -18.99 -3.87
C ASN A 63 2.35 -17.57 -3.83
N THR A 64 1.86 -16.61 -4.61
CA THR A 64 2.40 -15.25 -4.65
C THR A 64 1.67 -14.31 -3.69
N PRO A 65 2.34 -13.26 -3.18
CA PRO A 65 1.71 -12.33 -2.25
C PRO A 65 0.53 -11.60 -2.86
N ILE A 66 -0.44 -11.28 -2.01
CA ILE A 66 -1.57 -10.45 -2.36
C ILE A 66 -1.56 -9.18 -1.52
N ILE A 67 -1.74 -8.04 -2.17
CA ILE A 67 -1.93 -6.74 -1.51
C ILE A 67 -3.42 -6.50 -1.43
N PHE A 68 -3.89 -6.27 -0.22
CA PHE A 68 -5.32 -6.11 0.08
C PHE A 68 -5.58 -4.71 0.61
N THR A 69 -6.68 -4.09 0.16
CA THR A 69 -7.14 -2.78 0.63
C THR A 69 -8.58 -2.88 1.12
N ASN A 70 -8.85 -2.32 2.30
CA ASN A 70 -10.20 -2.25 2.84
C ASN A 70 -10.90 -0.89 2.55
N GLU A 71 -12.13 -0.78 3.04
CA GLU A 71 -13.00 0.39 2.87
C GLU A 71 -12.46 1.66 3.53
N MET A 72 -11.63 1.54 4.54
CA MET A 72 -10.99 2.66 5.22
C MET A 72 -9.68 3.11 4.56
N GLY A 73 -9.29 2.50 3.43
CA GLY A 73 -8.00 2.75 2.77
C GLY A 73 -6.81 2.11 3.49
N LEU A 74 -7.06 1.24 4.47
CA LEU A 74 -6.03 0.44 5.11
C LEU A 74 -5.55 -0.65 4.17
N MET A 75 -4.24 -0.84 4.12
CA MET A 75 -3.62 -1.86 3.30
C MET A 75 -2.86 -2.89 4.13
N TRP A 76 -2.84 -4.10 3.61
CA TRP A 76 -2.04 -5.23 4.10
C TRP A 76 -1.37 -5.95 2.95
N VAL A 77 -0.24 -6.58 3.23
CA VAL A 77 0.40 -7.56 2.36
C VAL A 77 0.22 -8.93 2.99
N VAL A 78 -0.33 -9.88 2.24
CA VAL A 78 -0.52 -11.26 2.69
C VAL A 78 0.36 -12.17 1.85
N ALA A 79 1.28 -12.89 2.49
CA ALA A 79 2.14 -13.88 1.86
C ALA A 79 1.74 -15.29 2.37
N PRO A 80 1.22 -16.17 1.51
CA PRO A 80 0.88 -17.52 1.89
C PRO A 80 2.13 -18.41 1.96
N GLN A 81 2.11 -19.36 2.87
CA GLN A 81 3.02 -20.50 2.91
C GLN A 81 2.25 -21.74 2.44
N PHE A 82 2.77 -22.41 1.42
CA PHE A 82 2.18 -23.62 0.87
C PHE A 82 2.99 -24.86 1.26
N GLU A 83 2.29 -25.96 1.50
CA GLU A 83 2.84 -27.31 1.59
C GLU A 83 1.99 -28.22 0.70
N ILE A 84 2.62 -28.87 -0.28
CA ILE A 84 1.96 -29.81 -1.22
C ILE A 84 0.66 -29.21 -1.81
N ASP A 85 0.78 -28.03 -2.42
CA ASP A 85 -0.30 -27.28 -3.10
C ASP A 85 -1.44 -26.77 -2.21
N GLU A 86 -1.34 -26.86 -0.88
CA GLU A 86 -2.30 -26.30 0.06
C GLU A 86 -1.68 -25.19 0.93
N PRO A 87 -2.39 -24.08 1.17
CA PRO A 87 -1.93 -23.05 2.08
C PRO A 87 -2.03 -23.56 3.53
N VAL A 88 -0.90 -23.58 4.22
CA VAL A 88 -0.83 -24.02 5.63
C VAL A 88 -0.76 -22.86 6.61
N ARG A 89 -0.25 -21.70 6.15
CA ARG A 89 -0.08 -20.51 6.98
C ARG A 89 -0.08 -19.25 6.15
N PHE A 90 -0.53 -18.14 6.76
CA PHE A 90 -0.49 -16.82 6.15
C PHE A 90 0.33 -15.87 7.01
N TYR A 91 1.25 -15.14 6.38
CA TYR A 91 2.00 -14.06 7.01
C TYR A 91 1.50 -12.74 6.47
N VAL A 92 1.10 -11.86 7.38
CA VAL A 92 0.45 -10.59 7.04
C VAL A 92 1.29 -9.45 7.58
N LEU A 93 1.64 -8.50 6.72
CA LEU A 93 2.32 -7.27 7.08
C LEU A 93 1.31 -6.13 7.01
N GLY A 94 1.26 -5.29 8.03
CA GLY A 94 0.34 -4.16 8.14
C GLY A 94 -0.43 -4.13 9.45
N PRO A 95 -1.45 -3.26 9.57
CA PRO A 95 -1.96 -2.33 8.56
C PRO A 95 -1.10 -1.08 8.37
N PHE A 96 -1.28 -0.41 7.23
CA PHE A 96 -0.66 0.88 6.89
C PHE A 96 -1.53 1.65 5.90
N PHE A 97 -1.25 2.95 5.72
CA PHE A 97 -1.89 3.78 4.71
C PHE A 97 -0.93 4.03 3.53
N VAL A 98 -1.49 4.32 2.35
CA VAL A 98 -0.73 4.81 1.19
C VAL A 98 -0.81 6.33 1.11
N ASP A 99 -1.97 6.87 1.49
CA ASP A 99 -2.29 8.28 1.45
C ASP A 99 -2.65 8.80 2.85
N ASP A 100 -2.52 10.11 3.05
CA ASP A 100 -2.99 10.77 4.27
C ASP A 100 -4.52 10.80 4.27
N ILE A 101 -5.13 10.07 5.20
CA ILE A 101 -6.57 10.01 5.35
C ILE A 101 -7.01 10.93 6.47
N SER A 102 -7.97 11.81 6.17
CA SER A 102 -8.44 12.76 7.18
C SER A 102 -9.10 12.04 8.37
N PRO A 103 -8.88 12.49 9.60
CA PRO A 103 -9.53 11.93 10.79
C PRO A 103 -11.05 11.85 10.67
N LYS A 104 -11.66 12.82 10.00
CA LYS A 104 -13.11 12.88 9.77
C LYS A 104 -13.59 11.77 8.84
N SER A 105 -12.80 11.41 7.82
CA SER A 105 -13.12 10.29 6.91
C SER A 105 -13.06 8.96 7.66
N LEU A 106 -12.05 8.76 8.50
CA LEU A 106 -11.92 7.56 9.34
C LEU A 106 -13.11 7.44 10.32
N GLU A 107 -13.50 8.54 10.98
CA GLU A 107 -14.67 8.57 11.86
C GLU A 107 -15.96 8.22 11.10
N THR A 108 -16.12 8.74 9.89
CA THR A 108 -17.29 8.46 9.05
C THR A 108 -17.38 6.98 8.68
N GLU A 109 -16.26 6.37 8.30
CA GLU A 109 -16.21 4.94 7.97
C GLU A 109 -16.47 4.08 9.22
N LEU A 110 -15.83 4.36 10.34
CA LEU A 110 -16.06 3.64 11.60
C LEU A 110 -17.52 3.75 12.10
N ASN A 111 -18.22 4.86 11.78
CA ASN A 111 -19.63 5.05 12.12
C ASN A 111 -20.59 4.14 11.34
N LYS A 112 -20.15 3.57 10.21
CA LYS A 112 -20.95 2.61 9.43
C LYS A 112 -20.97 1.21 10.08
N HIS A 113 -20.02 0.94 10.98
CA HIS A 113 -19.94 -0.31 11.70
C HIS A 113 -20.61 -0.19 13.06
N ASP A 114 -21.30 -1.25 13.50
CA ASP A 114 -21.98 -1.29 14.80
C ASP A 114 -20.99 -1.54 15.94
N LEU A 115 -20.09 -0.57 16.15
CA LEU A 115 -19.04 -0.59 17.17
C LEU A 115 -19.43 0.23 18.38
N SER A 116 -19.09 -0.23 19.59
CA SER A 116 -19.24 0.57 20.80
C SER A 116 -18.41 1.85 20.73
N LEU A 117 -18.83 2.91 21.42
CA LEU A 117 -18.11 4.18 21.46
C LEU A 117 -16.67 4.03 21.95
N LEU A 118 -16.45 3.14 22.93
CA LEU A 118 -15.12 2.86 23.46
C LEU A 118 -14.22 2.23 22.38
N LEU A 119 -14.69 1.18 21.75
CA LEU A 119 -13.94 0.45 20.71
C LEU A 119 -13.64 1.35 19.51
N ARG A 120 -14.60 2.20 19.12
CA ARG A 120 -14.41 3.20 18.07
C ARG A 120 -13.31 4.20 18.40
N HIS A 121 -13.26 4.66 19.64
CA HIS A 121 -12.21 5.56 20.11
C HIS A 121 -10.83 4.88 20.09
N GLU A 122 -10.74 3.63 20.56
CA GLU A 122 -9.50 2.84 20.51
C GLU A 122 -9.02 2.65 19.08
N PHE A 123 -9.91 2.32 18.15
CA PHE A 123 -9.55 2.22 16.71
C PHE A 123 -9.01 3.53 16.17
N LEU A 124 -9.66 4.67 16.44
CA LEU A 124 -9.18 5.97 15.97
C LEU A 124 -7.80 6.32 16.50
N LEU A 125 -7.55 6.03 17.79
CA LEU A 125 -6.22 6.26 18.38
C LEU A 125 -5.15 5.37 17.75
N PHE A 126 -5.48 4.13 17.42
CA PHE A 126 -4.58 3.20 16.73
C PHE A 126 -4.31 3.66 15.29
N LEU A 127 -5.37 3.95 14.52
CA LEU A 127 -5.26 4.34 13.12
C LEU A 127 -4.41 5.60 12.89
N ARG A 128 -4.43 6.54 13.84
CA ARG A 128 -3.60 7.77 13.80
C ARG A 128 -2.10 7.51 13.97
N LYS A 129 -1.70 6.36 14.50
CA LYS A 129 -0.29 5.98 14.70
C LYS A 129 0.27 5.23 13.49
N LEU A 130 -0.59 4.78 12.58
CA LEU A 130 -0.17 3.98 11.44
C LEU A 130 0.69 4.79 10.47
N PRO A 131 1.76 4.20 9.93
CA PRO A 131 2.61 4.86 8.96
C PRO A 131 1.91 5.00 7.60
N ILE A 132 2.31 6.05 6.87
CA ILE A 132 1.98 6.21 5.45
C ILE A 132 3.17 5.68 4.66
N ILE A 133 2.93 4.71 3.78
CA ILE A 133 3.97 4.00 3.04
C ILE A 133 3.70 4.08 1.55
N SER A 134 4.68 4.54 0.77
CA SER A 134 4.54 4.61 -0.68
C SER A 134 4.37 3.22 -1.32
N LEU A 135 3.59 3.13 -2.40
CA LEU A 135 3.34 1.87 -3.12
C LEU A 135 4.63 1.14 -3.51
N ASN A 136 5.67 1.85 -3.91
CA ASN A 136 6.97 1.23 -4.24
C ASN A 136 7.55 0.46 -3.04
N ARG A 137 7.50 1.05 -1.84
CA ARG A 137 7.96 0.39 -0.61
C ARG A 137 7.11 -0.81 -0.24
N ILE A 138 5.80 -0.71 -0.46
CA ILE A 138 4.88 -1.83 -0.24
C ILE A 138 5.24 -3.01 -1.15
N PHE A 139 5.54 -2.75 -2.43
CA PHE A 139 5.98 -3.78 -3.36
C PHE A 139 7.30 -4.43 -2.93
N GLU A 140 8.28 -3.62 -2.53
CA GLU A 140 9.55 -4.10 -1.99
C GLU A 140 9.33 -4.99 -0.76
N TYR A 141 8.49 -4.57 0.18
CA TYR A 141 8.17 -5.34 1.37
C TYR A 141 7.41 -6.63 1.07
N ALA A 142 6.51 -6.62 0.09
CA ALA A 142 5.79 -7.80 -0.36
C ALA A 142 6.75 -8.85 -0.95
N ILE A 143 7.68 -8.43 -1.80
CA ILE A 143 8.73 -9.29 -2.40
C ILE A 143 9.65 -9.85 -1.30
N MET A 144 10.07 -8.99 -0.35
CA MET A 144 10.93 -9.41 0.75
C MET A 144 10.21 -10.40 1.68
N LEU A 145 8.95 -10.15 2.02
CA LEU A 145 8.15 -11.07 2.84
C LEU A 145 7.98 -12.43 2.14
N HIS A 146 7.64 -12.42 0.85
CA HIS A 146 7.55 -13.65 0.07
C HIS A 146 8.87 -14.43 0.08
N PHE A 147 9.99 -13.75 -0.17
CA PHE A 147 11.30 -14.39 -0.11
C PHE A 147 11.61 -14.99 1.28
N CYS A 148 11.23 -14.29 2.35
CA CYS A 148 11.40 -14.82 3.72
C CYS A 148 10.55 -16.05 3.98
N VAL A 149 9.33 -16.11 3.41
CA VAL A 149 8.40 -17.25 3.59
C VAL A 149 8.82 -18.44 2.74
N THR A 150 9.05 -18.23 1.43
CA THR A 150 9.23 -19.32 0.44
C THR A 150 10.68 -19.60 0.06
N ASN A 151 11.59 -18.65 0.28
CA ASN A 151 12.95 -18.61 -0.24
C ASN A 151 13.02 -18.50 -1.79
N GLU A 152 11.92 -18.08 -2.42
CA GLU A 152 11.80 -17.87 -3.86
C GLU A 152 11.84 -16.38 -4.20
N LYS A 153 12.46 -16.04 -5.32
CA LYS A 153 12.50 -14.65 -5.81
C LYS A 153 11.36 -14.42 -6.78
N ILE A 154 10.63 -13.36 -6.54
CA ILE A 154 9.58 -12.85 -7.43
C ILE A 154 9.87 -11.41 -7.82
N THR A 155 9.12 -10.91 -8.79
CA THR A 155 9.17 -9.52 -9.26
C THR A 155 7.86 -8.79 -8.94
N VAL A 156 7.82 -7.47 -9.16
CA VAL A 156 6.60 -6.68 -8.96
C VAL A 156 5.43 -7.18 -9.84
N SER A 157 5.73 -7.75 -11.01
CA SER A 157 4.70 -8.29 -11.92
C SER A 157 4.01 -9.55 -11.39
N ASP A 158 4.60 -10.22 -10.41
CA ASP A 158 4.04 -11.43 -9.79
C ASP A 158 3.15 -11.10 -8.58
N LEU A 159 3.15 -9.84 -8.12
CA LEU A 159 2.30 -9.37 -7.04
C LEU A 159 0.84 -9.30 -7.49
N ARG A 160 -0.04 -9.71 -6.61
CA ARG A 160 -1.49 -9.69 -6.82
C ARG A 160 -2.15 -8.62 -5.98
N TYR A 161 -3.31 -8.16 -6.43
CA TYR A 161 -4.09 -7.14 -5.75
C TYR A 161 -5.51 -7.62 -5.56
N TYR A 162 -6.03 -7.40 -4.36
CA TYR A 162 -7.44 -7.60 -4.05
C TYR A 162 -8.04 -6.26 -3.63
N GLU A 163 -8.99 -5.79 -4.41
CA GLU A 163 -9.80 -4.63 -4.10
C GLU A 163 -11.26 -5.08 -3.93
N ASN A 164 -11.89 -4.64 -2.87
CA ASN A 164 -13.29 -4.94 -2.63
C ASN A 164 -14.15 -4.16 -3.65
N ALA A 165 -14.60 -4.83 -4.70
CA ALA A 165 -15.25 -4.24 -5.90
C ALA A 165 -16.57 -3.47 -5.64
N GLN A 166 -17.02 -3.31 -4.38
CA GLN A 166 -18.25 -2.58 -4.04
C GLN A 166 -18.05 -1.10 -3.73
N GLN A 167 -16.82 -0.56 -3.89
CA GLN A 167 -16.50 0.82 -3.51
C GLN A 167 -16.09 1.76 -4.64
N SER A 168 -16.57 1.56 -5.83
CA SER A 168 -16.40 2.56 -6.90
C SER A 168 -17.16 3.88 -6.68
N ALA A 169 -17.74 4.12 -5.49
CA ALA A 169 -18.50 5.35 -5.20
C ALA A 169 -18.33 5.86 -3.75
N GLY A 170 -17.21 5.57 -3.09
CA GLY A 170 -16.91 6.09 -1.73
C GLY A 170 -16.39 7.54 -1.74
N PRO A 171 -16.20 8.16 -0.57
CA PRO A 171 -15.91 9.58 -0.36
C PRO A 171 -14.64 10.12 -1.04
N TYR A 172 -13.88 9.29 -1.73
CA TYR A 172 -12.76 9.71 -2.58
C TYR A 172 -13.11 10.79 -3.61
N ILE A 173 -14.36 10.81 -4.13
CA ILE A 173 -14.78 11.78 -5.16
C ILE A 173 -14.88 13.21 -4.59
N GLN A 174 -15.18 13.38 -3.30
CA GLN A 174 -15.26 14.71 -2.69
C GLN A 174 -13.88 15.26 -2.27
N HIS A 175 -12.90 14.39 -1.96
CA HIS A 175 -11.53 14.83 -1.69
C HIS A 175 -10.80 15.22 -2.98
N GLU A 176 -11.05 14.54 -4.10
CA GLU A 176 -10.45 14.86 -5.39
C GLU A 176 -10.72 16.30 -5.85
N MET A 177 -11.84 16.91 -5.47
CA MET A 177 -12.13 18.31 -5.84
C MET A 177 -11.40 19.35 -4.97
N MET A 178 -11.00 19.01 -3.75
CA MET A 178 -10.23 19.92 -2.87
C MET A 178 -8.71 19.74 -3.04
N ASP A 179 -8.23 18.52 -3.34
CA ASP A 179 -6.80 18.22 -3.54
C ASP A 179 -6.32 18.43 -4.97
N ALA A 180 -7.22 18.62 -5.93
CA ALA A 180 -6.86 18.87 -7.34
C ALA A 180 -5.90 20.06 -7.51
N HIS A 181 -6.02 21.09 -6.69
CA HIS A 181 -5.12 22.25 -6.73
C HIS A 181 -3.72 21.92 -6.21
N GLY A 182 -3.60 21.20 -5.08
CA GLY A 182 -2.32 20.80 -4.51
C GLY A 182 -1.54 19.83 -5.42
N THR A 183 -2.23 18.91 -6.08
CA THR A 183 -1.65 18.01 -7.07
C THR A 183 -1.12 18.76 -8.29
N TYR A 184 -1.88 19.70 -8.82
CA TYR A 184 -1.47 20.51 -9.96
C TYR A 184 -0.27 21.42 -9.62
N GLU A 185 -0.28 22.09 -8.48
CA GLU A 185 0.83 22.91 -8.01
C GLU A 185 2.12 22.10 -7.83
N GLY A 186 2.01 20.91 -7.22
CA GLY A 186 3.13 19.99 -7.07
C GLY A 186 3.68 19.49 -8.39
N GLU A 187 2.81 19.17 -9.36
CA GLU A 187 3.20 18.81 -10.73
C GLU A 187 3.94 19.98 -11.40
N GLN A 188 3.40 21.18 -11.36
CA GLN A 188 4.01 22.38 -11.95
C GLN A 188 5.37 22.69 -11.35
N GLU A 189 5.52 22.55 -10.03
CA GLU A 189 6.82 22.74 -9.36
C GLU A 189 7.83 21.69 -9.81
N MET A 190 7.42 20.42 -9.93
CA MET A 190 8.30 19.37 -10.42
C MET A 190 8.75 19.60 -11.86
N LEU A 191 7.81 19.98 -12.75
CA LEU A 191 8.14 20.33 -14.13
C LEU A 191 9.08 21.55 -14.22
N ARG A 192 8.90 22.55 -13.34
CA ARG A 192 9.79 23.71 -13.22
C ARG A 192 11.20 23.27 -12.80
N MET A 193 11.34 22.38 -11.82
CA MET A 193 12.62 21.85 -11.37
C MET A 193 13.35 21.10 -12.50
N VAL A 194 12.63 20.23 -13.23
CA VAL A 194 13.19 19.49 -14.37
C VAL A 194 13.63 20.45 -15.47
N ARG A 195 12.81 21.44 -15.83
CA ARG A 195 13.13 22.48 -16.83
C ARG A 195 14.38 23.26 -16.48
N ASN A 196 14.59 23.54 -15.19
CA ASN A 196 15.74 24.30 -14.70
C ASN A 196 16.98 23.43 -14.42
N GLY A 197 16.90 22.12 -14.60
CA GLY A 197 17.97 21.18 -14.26
C GLY A 197 18.30 21.12 -12.76
N ASP A 198 17.29 21.34 -11.90
CA ASP A 198 17.47 21.32 -10.45
C ASP A 198 17.62 19.87 -9.96
N LEU A 199 18.79 19.54 -9.44
CA LEU A 199 19.11 18.18 -8.95
C LEU A 199 18.30 17.77 -7.71
N ASN A 200 17.62 18.70 -7.03
CA ASN A 200 16.74 18.38 -5.89
C ASN A 200 15.37 17.81 -6.32
N TYR A 201 15.09 17.72 -7.62
CA TYR A 201 13.83 17.16 -8.13
C TYR A 201 13.55 15.76 -7.59
N GLN A 202 14.58 14.95 -7.38
CA GLN A 202 14.48 13.58 -6.88
C GLN A 202 13.96 13.54 -5.42
N ALA A 203 14.48 14.44 -4.57
CA ALA A 203 14.01 14.56 -3.19
C ALA A 203 12.57 15.09 -3.12
N HIS A 204 12.19 15.98 -4.06
CA HIS A 204 10.82 16.48 -4.17
C HIS A 204 9.85 15.38 -4.64
N MET A 205 10.23 14.61 -5.66
CA MET A 205 9.45 13.49 -6.16
C MET A 205 9.23 12.41 -5.09
N ASN A 206 10.24 12.10 -4.29
CA ASN A 206 10.11 11.15 -3.19
C ASN A 206 9.10 11.65 -2.13
N ARG A 207 9.10 12.93 -1.82
CA ARG A 207 8.11 13.52 -0.89
C ARG A 207 6.70 13.45 -1.45
N MET A 208 6.50 13.78 -2.73
CA MET A 208 5.20 13.69 -3.40
C MET A 208 4.68 12.25 -3.48
N SER A 209 5.56 11.28 -3.75
CA SER A 209 5.19 9.85 -3.74
C SER A 209 4.73 9.36 -2.36
N VAL A 210 5.32 9.90 -1.29
CA VAL A 210 4.92 9.58 0.09
C VAL A 210 3.57 10.19 0.44
N THR A 211 3.24 11.37 -0.11
CA THR A 211 1.99 12.10 0.19
C THR A 211 0.83 11.76 -0.76
N GLY A 212 1.02 10.82 -1.70
CA GLY A 212 -0.07 10.35 -2.58
C GLY A 212 -0.62 11.35 -3.60
N HIS A 213 0.04 12.48 -3.82
CA HIS A 213 -0.44 13.61 -4.64
C HIS A 213 -0.36 13.39 -6.16
N LEU A 214 -0.30 12.17 -6.64
CA LEU A 214 -0.41 11.86 -8.06
C LEU A 214 -1.85 11.47 -8.40
N GLY A 215 -2.49 12.20 -9.31
CA GLY A 215 -3.89 12.02 -9.66
C GLY A 215 -4.27 10.58 -10.03
N LYS A 216 -5.52 10.20 -9.77
CA LYS A 216 -6.03 8.85 -10.02
C LYS A 216 -6.29 8.64 -11.51
N LEU A 217 -5.49 7.79 -12.16
CA LEU A 217 -5.55 7.51 -13.62
C LEU A 217 -6.23 6.17 -13.96
N SER A 218 -6.53 5.34 -12.98
CA SER A 218 -7.28 4.10 -13.18
C SER A 218 -8.18 3.76 -12.00
N ASN A 219 -9.33 3.16 -12.29
CA ASN A 219 -10.23 2.68 -11.25
C ASN A 219 -9.80 1.28 -10.80
N GLY A 220 -9.32 1.18 -9.55
CA GLY A 220 -9.29 -0.05 -8.82
C GLY A 220 -8.08 -0.98 -8.98
N ASP A 221 -7.09 -0.68 -9.83
CA ASP A 221 -5.88 -1.50 -10.00
C ASP A 221 -4.62 -0.66 -9.69
N PRO A 222 -4.00 -0.82 -8.50
CA PRO A 222 -2.82 -0.04 -8.11
C PRO A 222 -1.64 -0.20 -9.07
N LEU A 223 -1.41 -1.40 -9.62
CA LEU A 223 -0.35 -1.64 -10.58
C LEU A 223 -0.62 -0.90 -11.90
N ARG A 224 -1.86 -0.94 -12.38
CA ARG A 224 -2.29 -0.21 -13.57
C ARG A 224 -2.22 1.29 -13.35
N GLN A 225 -2.65 1.76 -12.16
CA GLN A 225 -2.49 3.15 -11.75
C GLN A 225 -1.03 3.58 -11.82
N MET A 226 -0.13 2.82 -11.21
CA MET A 226 1.29 3.11 -11.20
C MET A 226 1.89 3.13 -12.60
N LYS A 227 1.58 2.15 -13.46
CA LYS A 227 2.04 2.13 -14.86
C LYS A 227 1.56 3.37 -15.63
N ASN A 228 0.30 3.74 -15.48
CA ASN A 228 -0.27 4.93 -16.13
C ASN A 228 0.40 6.21 -15.63
N THR A 229 0.61 6.34 -14.32
CA THR A 229 1.30 7.48 -13.70
C THR A 229 2.73 7.61 -14.23
N VAL A 230 3.49 6.51 -14.30
CA VAL A 230 4.85 6.52 -14.86
C VAL A 230 4.87 6.98 -16.32
N LEU A 231 3.94 6.51 -17.16
CA LEU A 231 3.84 6.93 -18.57
C LEU A 231 3.54 8.44 -18.69
N VAL A 232 2.63 8.96 -17.89
CA VAL A 232 2.33 10.39 -17.85
C VAL A 232 3.54 11.19 -17.38
N CYS A 233 4.19 10.78 -16.27
CA CYS A 233 5.40 11.43 -15.75
C CYS A 233 6.53 11.46 -16.79
N ILE A 234 6.82 10.34 -17.46
CA ILE A 234 7.85 10.28 -18.51
C ILE A 234 7.54 11.30 -19.61
N THR A 235 6.29 11.34 -20.06
CA THR A 235 5.87 12.27 -21.12
C THR A 235 6.05 13.73 -20.71
N LEU A 236 5.60 14.09 -19.52
CA LEU A 236 5.68 15.46 -19.00
C LEU A 236 7.12 15.89 -18.74
N PHE A 237 7.94 15.02 -18.13
CA PHE A 237 9.33 15.30 -17.82
C PHE A 237 10.18 15.42 -19.07
N SER A 238 9.97 14.56 -20.08
CA SER A 238 10.65 14.68 -21.37
C SER A 238 10.38 16.02 -22.02
N ARG A 239 9.14 16.50 -22.01
CA ARG A 239 8.78 17.82 -22.54
C ARG A 239 9.40 18.95 -21.74
N ALA A 240 9.33 18.90 -20.42
CA ALA A 240 9.94 19.91 -19.56
C ALA A 240 11.47 19.98 -19.74
N ALA A 241 12.14 18.82 -19.90
CA ALA A 241 13.57 18.78 -20.18
C ALA A 241 13.93 19.40 -21.53
N ILE A 242 13.13 19.16 -22.59
CA ILE A 242 13.32 19.79 -23.90
C ILE A 242 13.12 21.31 -23.80
N GLU A 243 12.09 21.77 -23.09
CA GLU A 243 11.89 23.19 -22.82
C GLU A 243 13.05 23.81 -22.04
N GLY A 244 13.72 23.04 -21.20
CA GLY A 244 14.94 23.41 -20.44
C GLY A 244 16.22 23.39 -21.28
N GLY A 245 16.15 22.99 -22.57
CA GLY A 245 17.28 22.99 -23.49
C GLY A 245 17.90 21.63 -23.83
N LEU A 246 17.32 20.52 -23.32
CA LEU A 246 17.71 19.18 -23.74
C LEU A 246 17.24 18.94 -25.19
N THR A 247 18.08 18.27 -26.00
CA THR A 247 17.65 17.96 -27.37
C THR A 247 16.61 16.82 -27.37
N PRO A 248 15.60 16.85 -28.28
CA PRO A 248 14.57 15.82 -28.35
C PRO A 248 15.13 14.40 -28.48
N GLU A 249 16.23 14.24 -29.25
CA GLU A 249 16.89 12.95 -29.49
C GLU A 249 17.44 12.33 -28.19
N VAL A 250 17.94 13.18 -27.28
CA VAL A 250 18.44 12.73 -25.97
C VAL A 250 17.29 12.51 -25.00
N SER A 251 16.22 13.31 -25.10
CA SER A 251 15.09 13.21 -24.18
C SER A 251 14.22 11.96 -24.39
N TYR A 252 14.21 11.40 -25.61
CA TYR A 252 13.37 10.25 -25.96
C TYR A 252 14.14 8.93 -26.05
N THR A 253 15.44 8.91 -25.72
CA THR A 253 16.25 7.68 -25.60
C THR A 253 16.33 7.21 -24.16
#